data_417be88114059c105b687a6b7397be1c
#
_entry.id   417be88114059c105b687a6b7397be1c
#
_cell.length_a   1.000
_cell.length_b   1.000
_cell.length_c   1.000
_cell.angle_alpha   90.00
_cell.angle_beta   90.00
_cell.angle_gamma   90.00
#
_symmetry.space_group_name_H-M   'P 1'
#
loop_
_entity.id
_entity.type
_entity.pdbx_description
1 polymer ?
#
loop_
_entity_poly.entity_id
_entity_poly.type
_entity_poly.pdbx_seq_one_letter_code
_entity_poly.pdbx_strand_id
1 'polypeptide(L)'
;MCIRDRYYHVLGTSQSGDQLVYGGEKQPNRYIGGSVTEDQNYLVISAAQNTSGNQIYVQDLTDPNSSLIQLQDDYFADCGVVINDGSTFFLYTNIEAPNYRLIAVDLSRPDQKTWRDVIPETDHVLRVNSGGEKFFANYLIDVKSVVKQYDYEGNFEWDIKLPAIGSAGGFGAKKYEDELYYSFTSFTYPTTIFHYDIQTGKSTLYRQPDVDFEPADFTIDQIFYNSKDGTRVPMFIVYKKGLQMNGDNPTILYGYGGFNISLTSRFSSTNIVWLENGGIYAQPNLRGGGEYGEEWHDAGTKMSKQNVFDDFIAAAEYLIANNYTSSEYLAILGGSNGGLLVGATMTQRPDLVKVAVPAVGVLDMLRYHQFTAGAGWAADYGTADDSPEMFNYLKKYSPYHALQDGVEYPATLVTTADHDDRVAVSYTHLTLPTNREV
;
A
#
# COMPACT_ATOMS: atom_id res chain seq x y z
N MET A 1 -2.95 -16.25 -9.64
CA MET A 1 -4.20 -16.96 -10.00
C MET A 1 -5.31 -15.93 -10.09
N CYS A 2 -5.79 -15.65 -11.31
CA CYS A 2 -6.91 -14.72 -11.50
C CYS A 2 -8.21 -15.47 -11.20
N ILE A 3 -8.94 -15.03 -10.17
CA ILE A 3 -10.26 -15.58 -9.87
C ILE A 3 -11.26 -14.79 -10.71
N ARG A 4 -11.76 -15.40 -11.77
CA ARG A 4 -12.56 -14.77 -12.85
C ARG A 4 -14.07 -14.86 -12.64
N ASP A 5 -14.51 -15.55 -11.58
CA ASP A 5 -15.91 -15.89 -11.35
C ASP A 5 -16.19 -16.17 -9.88
N ARG A 6 -17.47 -16.21 -9.54
CA ARG A 6 -18.00 -16.68 -8.26
C ARG A 6 -19.13 -17.63 -8.52
N TYR A 7 -19.07 -18.75 -7.83
CA TYR A 7 -20.11 -19.78 -7.82
C TYR A 7 -20.72 -19.93 -6.44
N TYR A 8 -21.97 -20.24 -6.40
CA TYR A 8 -22.67 -20.70 -5.21
C TYR A 8 -22.58 -22.21 -5.15
N HIS A 9 -22.02 -22.75 -4.08
CA HIS A 9 -21.92 -24.17 -3.80
C HIS A 9 -22.79 -24.56 -2.63
N VAL A 10 -23.62 -25.59 -2.80
CA VAL A 10 -24.40 -26.18 -1.72
C VAL A 10 -23.54 -27.25 -1.02
N LEU A 11 -23.26 -27.08 0.26
CA LEU A 11 -22.45 -28.02 1.02
C LEU A 11 -23.04 -29.44 0.94
N GLY A 12 -22.19 -30.43 0.67
CA GLY A 12 -22.59 -31.84 0.52
C GLY A 12 -23.04 -32.23 -0.89
N THR A 13 -23.04 -31.30 -1.85
CA THR A 13 -23.32 -31.61 -3.26
C THR A 13 -22.04 -31.75 -4.08
N SER A 14 -22.15 -32.22 -5.33
CA SER A 14 -21.04 -32.22 -6.28
C SER A 14 -20.81 -30.85 -6.85
N GLN A 15 -19.53 -30.46 -7.05
CA GLN A 15 -19.11 -29.20 -7.69
C GLN A 15 -19.75 -28.99 -9.09
N SER A 16 -20.13 -30.08 -9.80
CA SER A 16 -20.84 -29.99 -11.08
C SER A 16 -22.24 -29.37 -10.97
N GLY A 17 -22.79 -29.28 -9.76
CA GLY A 17 -24.06 -28.62 -9.47
C GLY A 17 -23.95 -27.14 -9.07
N ASP A 18 -22.73 -26.58 -9.04
CA ASP A 18 -22.50 -25.21 -8.65
C ASP A 18 -23.15 -24.22 -9.63
N GLN A 19 -23.70 -23.16 -9.07
CA GLN A 19 -24.38 -22.12 -9.86
C GLN A 19 -23.47 -20.91 -10.01
N LEU A 20 -23.23 -20.47 -11.25
CA LEU A 20 -22.50 -19.24 -11.53
C LEU A 20 -23.30 -18.04 -11.02
N VAL A 21 -22.71 -17.28 -10.11
CA VAL A 21 -23.28 -16.04 -9.54
C VAL A 21 -22.83 -14.83 -10.34
N TYR A 22 -21.53 -14.73 -10.65
CA TYR A 22 -20.96 -13.59 -11.37
C TYR A 22 -19.67 -13.98 -12.09
N GLY A 23 -19.42 -13.35 -13.28
CA GLY A 23 -18.18 -13.55 -14.05
C GLY A 23 -18.28 -14.66 -15.10
N GLY A 24 -17.25 -15.51 -15.18
CA GLY A 24 -17.13 -16.60 -16.13
C GLY A 24 -16.44 -16.18 -17.44
N GLU A 25 -16.54 -17.01 -18.49
CA GLU A 25 -15.81 -16.86 -19.76
C GLU A 25 -16.03 -15.54 -20.49
N LYS A 26 -17.16 -14.87 -20.23
CA LYS A 26 -17.49 -13.57 -20.85
C LYS A 26 -16.64 -12.40 -20.29
N GLN A 27 -15.94 -12.62 -19.18
CA GLN A 27 -15.18 -11.59 -18.46
C GLN A 27 -13.82 -12.14 -17.99
N PRO A 28 -12.94 -12.54 -18.94
CA PRO A 28 -11.78 -13.36 -18.63
C PRO A 28 -10.66 -12.64 -17.85
N ASN A 29 -10.66 -11.31 -17.79
CA ASN A 29 -9.58 -10.51 -17.21
C ASN A 29 -10.01 -9.74 -15.96
N ARG A 30 -10.88 -10.35 -15.12
CA ARG A 30 -11.36 -9.69 -13.90
C ARG A 30 -10.89 -10.39 -12.65
N TYR A 31 -10.60 -9.58 -11.61
CA TYR A 31 -10.43 -10.05 -10.24
C TYR A 31 -11.77 -9.89 -9.54
N ILE A 32 -12.44 -11.02 -9.21
CA ILE A 32 -13.78 -10.98 -8.63
C ILE A 32 -13.72 -11.42 -7.18
N GLY A 33 -14.16 -10.54 -6.27
CA GLY A 33 -14.40 -10.79 -4.85
C GLY A 33 -15.88 -10.99 -4.57
N GLY A 34 -16.23 -11.78 -3.57
CA GLY A 34 -17.61 -11.91 -3.08
C GLY A 34 -17.62 -12.11 -1.58
N SER A 35 -18.51 -11.42 -0.87
CA SER A 35 -18.74 -11.54 0.56
C SER A 35 -20.24 -11.40 0.86
N VAL A 36 -20.66 -11.96 1.98
CA VAL A 36 -22.00 -11.76 2.52
C VAL A 36 -21.90 -10.75 3.66
N THR A 37 -22.90 -9.85 3.76
CA THR A 37 -22.99 -8.87 4.85
C THR A 37 -23.10 -9.54 6.22
N GLU A 38 -22.78 -8.83 7.29
CA GLU A 38 -22.78 -9.38 8.64
C GLU A 38 -24.16 -9.90 9.03
N ASP A 39 -25.23 -9.22 8.61
CA ASP A 39 -26.63 -9.62 8.82
C ASP A 39 -27.08 -10.78 7.91
N GLN A 40 -26.21 -11.24 6.99
CA GLN A 40 -26.45 -12.32 6.04
C GLN A 40 -27.57 -12.04 5.02
N ASN A 41 -28.04 -10.81 4.92
CA ASN A 41 -29.14 -10.45 4.03
C ASN A 41 -28.69 -10.11 2.61
N TYR A 42 -27.41 -9.75 2.41
CA TYR A 42 -26.95 -9.31 1.11
C TYR A 42 -25.63 -9.98 0.69
N LEU A 43 -25.53 -10.26 -0.60
CA LEU A 43 -24.28 -10.63 -1.26
C LEU A 43 -23.68 -9.37 -1.88
N VAL A 44 -22.40 -9.12 -1.60
CA VAL A 44 -21.60 -8.04 -2.20
C VAL A 44 -20.59 -8.65 -3.15
N ILE A 45 -20.56 -8.18 -4.41
CA ILE A 45 -19.56 -8.55 -5.42
C ILE A 45 -18.72 -7.35 -5.75
N SER A 46 -17.40 -7.51 -5.67
CA SER A 46 -16.41 -6.54 -6.17
C SER A 46 -15.73 -7.12 -7.40
N ALA A 47 -15.65 -6.35 -8.48
CA ALA A 47 -15.01 -6.76 -9.72
C ALA A 47 -14.02 -5.70 -10.20
N ALA A 48 -12.72 -6.03 -10.21
CA ALA A 48 -11.64 -5.17 -10.67
C ALA A 48 -11.00 -5.71 -11.96
N GLN A 49 -10.38 -4.86 -12.76
CA GLN A 49 -9.61 -5.25 -13.96
C GLN A 49 -8.10 -5.18 -13.72
N ASN A 50 -7.68 -4.38 -12.77
CA ASN A 50 -6.29 -4.14 -12.42
C ASN A 50 -6.17 -3.83 -10.91
N THR A 51 -5.13 -3.16 -10.49
CA THR A 51 -4.84 -2.83 -9.09
C THR A 51 -5.53 -1.57 -8.59
N SER A 52 -6.24 -0.83 -9.44
CA SER A 52 -6.93 0.41 -9.07
C SER A 52 -8.32 0.43 -9.69
N GLY A 53 -9.31 0.84 -8.91
CA GLY A 53 -10.71 0.94 -9.33
C GLY A 53 -11.44 -0.39 -9.44
N ASN A 54 -12.71 -0.39 -9.06
CA ASN A 54 -13.55 -1.59 -9.10
C ASN A 54 -15.04 -1.26 -9.19
N GLN A 55 -15.78 -2.17 -9.80
CA GLN A 55 -17.24 -2.18 -9.75
C GLN A 55 -17.73 -2.82 -8.45
N ILE A 56 -18.88 -2.36 -7.96
CA ILE A 56 -19.58 -2.94 -6.80
C ILE A 56 -21.02 -3.30 -7.20
N TYR A 57 -21.39 -4.53 -6.86
CA TYR A 57 -22.75 -5.05 -7.01
C TYR A 57 -23.24 -5.58 -5.67
N VAL A 58 -24.55 -5.43 -5.41
CA VAL A 58 -25.24 -5.94 -4.24
C VAL A 58 -26.46 -6.75 -4.68
N GLN A 59 -26.69 -7.89 -4.05
CA GLN A 59 -27.91 -8.71 -4.25
C GLN A 59 -28.58 -8.96 -2.91
N ASP A 60 -29.89 -8.74 -2.84
CA ASP A 60 -30.72 -9.11 -1.70
C ASP A 60 -30.93 -10.63 -1.68
N LEU A 61 -30.42 -11.30 -0.66
CA LEU A 61 -30.55 -12.76 -0.47
C LEU A 61 -31.86 -13.15 0.20
N THR A 62 -32.62 -12.20 0.71
CA THR A 62 -33.94 -12.46 1.32
C THR A 62 -35.04 -12.61 0.28
N ASP A 63 -34.84 -12.06 -0.93
CA ASP A 63 -35.72 -12.25 -2.08
C ASP A 63 -35.07 -13.19 -3.12
N PRO A 64 -35.55 -14.42 -3.31
CA PRO A 64 -34.98 -15.36 -4.29
C PRO A 64 -35.08 -14.87 -5.74
N ASN A 65 -35.89 -13.85 -6.03
CA ASN A 65 -36.03 -13.26 -7.36
C ASN A 65 -35.21 -11.98 -7.54
N SER A 66 -34.44 -11.58 -6.53
CA SER A 66 -33.63 -10.37 -6.60
C SER A 66 -32.52 -10.49 -7.66
N SER A 67 -32.26 -9.41 -8.36
CA SER A 67 -31.11 -9.28 -9.27
C SER A 67 -30.00 -8.49 -8.62
N LEU A 68 -28.78 -8.59 -9.17
CA LEU A 68 -27.66 -7.75 -8.79
C LEU A 68 -27.98 -6.28 -9.08
N ILE A 69 -27.89 -5.45 -8.05
CA ILE A 69 -27.96 -3.98 -8.14
C ILE A 69 -26.52 -3.49 -8.27
N GLN A 70 -26.24 -2.75 -9.32
CA GLN A 70 -24.94 -2.14 -9.55
C GLN A 70 -24.87 -0.78 -8.84
N LEU A 71 -23.93 -0.63 -7.90
CA LEU A 71 -23.69 0.63 -7.18
C LEU A 71 -22.60 1.44 -7.86
N GLN A 72 -21.49 0.78 -8.24
CA GLN A 72 -20.38 1.39 -8.97
C GLN A 72 -20.20 0.63 -10.29
N ASP A 73 -20.18 1.37 -11.43
CA ASP A 73 -20.26 0.78 -12.76
C ASP A 73 -18.99 0.90 -13.60
N ASP A 74 -18.00 1.68 -13.15
CA ASP A 74 -16.71 1.84 -13.82
C ASP A 74 -15.52 1.28 -13.00
N TYR A 75 -14.31 1.50 -13.51
CA TYR A 75 -13.06 1.02 -12.93
C TYR A 75 -12.09 2.17 -12.63
N PHE A 76 -12.59 3.42 -12.60
CA PHE A 76 -11.74 4.59 -12.39
C PHE A 76 -11.55 4.94 -10.91
N ALA A 77 -12.44 4.43 -10.05
CA ALA A 77 -12.39 4.70 -8.63
C ALA A 77 -12.47 3.44 -7.80
N ASP A 78 -11.83 3.47 -6.65
CA ASP A 78 -11.96 2.44 -5.62
C ASP A 78 -13.27 2.62 -4.87
N CYS A 79 -13.97 1.50 -4.67
CA CYS A 79 -15.19 1.47 -3.89
C CYS A 79 -15.24 0.18 -3.06
N GLY A 80 -15.55 0.32 -1.76
CA GLY A 80 -15.66 -0.81 -0.84
C GLY A 80 -16.84 -0.65 0.11
N VAL A 81 -17.57 -1.72 0.36
CA VAL A 81 -18.61 -1.75 1.39
C VAL A 81 -17.95 -1.87 2.75
N VAL A 82 -18.20 -0.91 3.65
CA VAL A 82 -17.74 -0.93 5.04
C VAL A 82 -18.69 -1.74 5.90
N ILE A 83 -19.99 -1.42 5.83
CA ILE A 83 -21.07 -2.11 6.54
C ILE A 83 -22.42 -1.73 5.91
N ASN A 84 -23.49 -2.42 6.27
CA ASN A 84 -24.86 -2.01 5.99
C ASN A 84 -25.69 -1.87 7.27
N ASP A 85 -26.71 -1.01 7.20
CA ASP A 85 -27.80 -0.93 8.17
C ASP A 85 -29.14 -1.11 7.44
N GLY A 86 -29.67 -2.33 7.48
CA GLY A 86 -30.78 -2.71 6.62
C GLY A 86 -30.42 -2.53 5.14
N SER A 87 -31.22 -1.77 4.39
CA SER A 87 -31.00 -1.46 2.98
C SER A 87 -30.05 -0.26 2.74
N THR A 88 -29.55 0.37 3.77
CA THR A 88 -28.56 1.45 3.66
C THR A 88 -27.15 0.87 3.70
N PHE A 89 -26.38 1.09 2.65
CA PHE A 89 -24.99 0.66 2.55
C PHE A 89 -24.04 1.84 2.78
N PHE A 90 -23.02 1.63 3.60
CA PHE A 90 -21.95 2.60 3.80
C PHE A 90 -20.75 2.20 2.96
N LEU A 91 -20.40 3.07 1.99
CA LEU A 91 -19.33 2.83 1.04
C LEU A 91 -18.16 3.76 1.31
N TYR A 92 -16.98 3.20 1.37
CA TYR A 92 -15.71 3.90 1.35
C TYR A 92 -15.23 4.02 -0.08
N THR A 93 -14.94 5.24 -0.56
CA THR A 93 -14.64 5.47 -1.98
C THR A 93 -13.81 6.73 -2.22
N ASN A 94 -13.05 6.75 -3.32
CA ASN A 94 -12.38 7.92 -3.85
C ASN A 94 -13.12 8.56 -5.06
N ILE A 95 -14.36 8.18 -5.34
CA ILE A 95 -15.20 8.83 -6.37
C ILE A 95 -15.34 10.32 -6.01
N GLU A 96 -14.83 11.22 -6.89
CA GLU A 96 -14.79 12.66 -6.67
C GLU A 96 -14.21 13.07 -5.29
N ALA A 97 -13.31 12.27 -4.75
CA ALA A 97 -12.71 12.44 -3.42
C ALA A 97 -11.31 11.79 -3.37
N PRO A 98 -10.25 12.39 -3.95
CA PRO A 98 -8.90 11.81 -4.04
C PRO A 98 -8.32 11.31 -2.71
N ASN A 99 -8.74 11.89 -1.58
CA ASN A 99 -8.34 11.47 -0.24
C ASN A 99 -9.34 10.52 0.44
N TYR A 100 -10.33 10.04 -0.31
CA TYR A 100 -11.42 9.16 0.12
C TYR A 100 -12.45 9.82 1.04
N ARG A 101 -13.65 9.28 1.01
CA ARG A 101 -14.80 9.64 1.85
C ARG A 101 -15.64 8.41 2.20
N LEU A 102 -16.49 8.54 3.19
CA LEU A 102 -17.54 7.57 3.51
C LEU A 102 -18.88 8.12 3.11
N ILE A 103 -19.64 7.37 2.33
CA ILE A 103 -20.98 7.74 1.85
C ILE A 103 -22.02 6.71 2.28
N ALA A 104 -23.28 7.12 2.35
CA ALA A 104 -24.44 6.23 2.55
C ALA A 104 -25.23 6.13 1.25
N VAL A 105 -25.61 4.91 0.88
CA VAL A 105 -26.40 4.56 -0.30
C VAL A 105 -27.62 3.74 0.11
N ASP A 106 -28.80 4.21 -0.22
CA ASP A 106 -30.06 3.46 -0.05
C ASP A 106 -30.30 2.61 -1.30
N LEU A 107 -30.38 1.28 -1.15
CA LEU A 107 -30.59 0.35 -2.26
C LEU A 107 -31.90 0.58 -3.01
N SER A 108 -32.90 1.23 -2.41
CA SER A 108 -34.14 1.61 -3.11
C SER A 108 -33.92 2.75 -4.10
N ARG A 109 -32.80 3.49 -3.97
CA ARG A 109 -32.39 4.62 -4.82
C ARG A 109 -30.87 4.60 -5.00
N PRO A 110 -30.33 3.63 -5.76
CA PRO A 110 -28.89 3.39 -5.85
C PRO A 110 -28.12 4.41 -6.72
N ASP A 111 -28.81 5.34 -7.41
CA ASP A 111 -28.19 6.36 -8.26
C ASP A 111 -27.23 7.23 -7.46
N GLN A 112 -26.02 7.44 -7.97
CA GLN A 112 -24.95 8.22 -7.34
C GLN A 112 -25.39 9.63 -6.93
N LYS A 113 -26.35 10.23 -7.66
CA LYS A 113 -26.93 11.55 -7.32
C LYS A 113 -27.70 11.57 -5.99
N THR A 114 -28.06 10.42 -5.47
CA THR A 114 -28.79 10.27 -4.19
C THR A 114 -27.87 9.90 -3.03
N TRP A 115 -26.61 9.69 -3.29
CA TRP A 115 -25.62 9.35 -2.28
C TRP A 115 -25.42 10.52 -1.30
N ARG A 116 -25.20 10.20 -0.04
CA ARG A 116 -25.03 11.18 1.04
C ARG A 116 -23.69 10.98 1.71
N ASP A 117 -22.91 12.05 1.83
CA ASP A 117 -21.71 12.02 2.64
C ASP A 117 -22.04 11.73 4.12
N VAL A 118 -21.31 10.79 4.70
CA VAL A 118 -21.33 10.47 6.14
C VAL A 118 -20.07 11.02 6.79
N ILE A 119 -18.90 10.71 6.21
CA ILE A 119 -17.64 11.33 6.56
C ILE A 119 -17.08 11.92 5.26
N PRO A 120 -17.16 13.25 5.08
CA PRO A 120 -16.71 13.91 3.87
C PRO A 120 -15.19 13.82 3.73
N GLU A 121 -14.71 14.00 2.50
CA GLU A 121 -13.30 14.15 2.21
C GLU A 121 -12.67 15.31 2.99
N THR A 122 -11.40 15.16 3.31
CA THR A 122 -10.55 16.21 3.90
C THR A 122 -9.22 16.29 3.14
N ASP A 123 -8.33 17.21 3.55
CA ASP A 123 -6.95 17.28 3.01
C ASP A 123 -6.08 16.06 3.38
N HIS A 124 -6.64 15.08 4.09
CA HIS A 124 -5.91 13.92 4.59
C HIS A 124 -6.57 12.62 4.12
N VAL A 125 -5.73 11.65 3.77
CA VAL A 125 -6.19 10.33 3.34
C VAL A 125 -6.97 9.66 4.46
N LEU A 126 -8.21 9.30 4.17
CA LEU A 126 -9.12 8.61 5.06
C LEU A 126 -9.02 7.09 4.87
N ARG A 127 -9.12 6.34 5.96
CA ARG A 127 -9.48 4.92 5.98
C ARG A 127 -10.57 4.71 7.03
N VAL A 128 -11.58 3.91 6.73
CA VAL A 128 -12.72 3.71 7.63
C VAL A 128 -12.91 2.23 7.93
N ASN A 129 -13.17 1.94 9.20
CA ASN A 129 -13.70 0.68 9.69
C ASN A 129 -14.97 0.93 10.50
N SER A 130 -15.74 -0.12 10.80
CA SER A 130 -16.94 -0.05 11.60
C SER A 130 -16.96 -1.11 12.72
N GLY A 131 -17.70 -0.84 13.77
CA GLY A 131 -17.98 -1.73 14.89
C GLY A 131 -18.80 -1.03 15.95
N GLY A 132 -19.69 -1.75 16.67
CA GLY A 132 -20.50 -1.16 17.73
C GLY A 132 -21.40 -0.02 17.29
N GLU A 133 -21.94 -0.09 16.07
CA GLU A 133 -22.72 0.99 15.43
C GLU A 133 -21.96 2.33 15.34
N LYS A 134 -20.63 2.26 15.18
CA LYS A 134 -19.73 3.42 15.03
C LYS A 134 -18.83 3.26 13.81
N PHE A 135 -18.34 4.39 13.32
CA PHE A 135 -17.24 4.45 12.35
C PHE A 135 -15.95 4.92 13.01
N PHE A 136 -14.87 4.28 12.62
CA PHE A 136 -13.51 4.61 13.04
C PHE A 136 -12.76 5.15 11.84
N ALA A 137 -12.68 6.47 11.75
CA ALA A 137 -11.98 7.19 10.69
C ALA A 137 -10.50 7.35 11.05
N ASN A 138 -9.63 6.63 10.37
CA ASN A 138 -8.19 6.73 10.52
C ASN A 138 -7.62 7.61 9.40
N TYR A 139 -7.25 8.83 9.75
CA TYR A 139 -6.61 9.78 8.86
C TYR A 139 -5.10 9.60 8.87
N LEU A 140 -4.50 9.70 7.68
CA LEU A 140 -3.05 9.72 7.53
C LEU A 140 -2.57 11.16 7.42
N ILE A 141 -2.08 11.74 8.52
CA ILE A 141 -1.60 13.12 8.59
C ILE A 141 -0.08 13.12 8.63
N ASP A 142 0.56 13.58 7.56
CA ASP A 142 2.00 13.47 7.40
C ASP A 142 2.51 12.07 7.77
N VAL A 143 1.85 11.05 7.20
CA VAL A 143 2.19 9.63 7.36
C VAL A 143 2.03 9.09 8.81
N LYS A 144 1.28 9.78 9.64
CA LYS A 144 0.95 9.39 11.03
C LYS A 144 -0.54 9.16 11.17
N SER A 145 -0.93 8.11 11.91
CA SER A 145 -2.35 7.83 12.18
C SER A 145 -2.95 8.83 13.16
N VAL A 146 -4.10 9.37 12.80
CA VAL A 146 -5.01 10.10 13.68
C VAL A 146 -6.38 9.47 13.55
N VAL A 147 -6.89 8.88 14.63
CA VAL A 147 -8.13 8.08 14.60
C VAL A 147 -9.24 8.82 15.33
N LYS A 148 -10.42 8.89 14.67
CA LYS A 148 -11.60 9.54 15.19
C LYS A 148 -12.79 8.59 15.18
N GLN A 149 -13.65 8.67 16.18
CA GLN A 149 -14.90 7.94 16.24
C GLN A 149 -16.07 8.83 15.83
N TYR A 150 -16.99 8.24 15.05
CA TYR A 150 -18.22 8.87 14.57
C TYR A 150 -19.39 7.92 14.77
N ASP A 151 -20.61 8.46 14.90
CA ASP A 151 -21.82 7.66 14.79
C ASP A 151 -22.20 7.36 13.33
N TYR A 152 -23.27 6.57 13.09
CA TYR A 152 -23.73 6.22 11.74
C TYR A 152 -24.36 7.38 10.97
N GLU A 153 -24.72 8.47 11.66
CA GLU A 153 -25.16 9.73 11.04
C GLU A 153 -24.00 10.59 10.56
N GLY A 154 -22.74 10.26 10.99
CA GLY A 154 -21.53 11.00 10.68
C GLY A 154 -21.21 12.11 11.68
N ASN A 155 -21.84 12.09 12.86
CA ASN A 155 -21.50 13.03 13.91
C ASN A 155 -20.20 12.58 14.61
N PHE A 156 -19.25 13.53 14.72
CA PHE A 156 -18.02 13.30 15.48
C PHE A 156 -18.30 13.12 16.96
N GLU A 157 -17.70 12.09 17.57
CA GLU A 157 -17.82 11.84 19.01
C GLU A 157 -16.53 12.26 19.73
N TRP A 158 -15.38 11.67 19.38
CA TRP A 158 -14.07 12.02 19.97
C TRP A 158 -12.88 11.51 19.15
N ASP A 159 -11.70 12.04 19.48
CA ASP A 159 -10.41 11.52 19.00
C ASP A 159 -9.98 10.32 19.86
N ILE A 160 -9.52 9.25 19.22
CA ILE A 160 -8.94 8.10 19.93
C ILE A 160 -7.48 8.40 20.23
N LYS A 161 -7.15 8.43 21.53
CA LYS A 161 -5.80 8.72 21.99
C LYS A 161 -4.88 7.54 21.74
N LEU A 162 -3.95 7.68 20.78
CA LEU A 162 -2.90 6.70 20.51
C LEU A 162 -1.73 6.84 21.51
N PRO A 163 -0.94 5.75 21.74
CA PRO A 163 0.17 5.76 22.72
C PRO A 163 1.29 6.74 22.39
N ALA A 164 1.57 6.93 21.11
CA ALA A 164 2.64 7.78 20.61
C ALA A 164 2.37 8.17 19.14
N ILE A 165 3.32 8.84 18.49
CA ILE A 165 3.33 9.04 17.03
C ILE A 165 3.67 7.70 16.36
N GLY A 166 2.80 7.25 15.45
CA GLY A 166 2.98 5.96 14.79
C GLY A 166 1.81 5.60 13.89
N SER A 167 1.66 4.32 13.65
CA SER A 167 0.63 3.74 12.81
C SER A 167 -0.33 2.89 13.64
N ALA A 168 -1.62 3.12 13.45
CA ALA A 168 -2.67 2.36 14.11
C ALA A 168 -3.59 1.69 13.09
N GLY A 169 -4.16 0.54 13.42
CA GLY A 169 -5.08 -0.17 12.54
C GLY A 169 -5.86 -1.26 13.26
N GLY A 170 -6.89 -1.80 12.59
CA GLY A 170 -7.69 -2.88 13.13
C GLY A 170 -8.95 -2.45 13.87
N PHE A 171 -9.36 -1.21 13.80
CA PHE A 171 -10.55 -0.65 14.48
C PHE A 171 -11.88 -1.23 13.97
N GLY A 172 -11.97 -2.56 13.83
CA GLY A 172 -13.16 -3.25 13.37
C GLY A 172 -13.73 -4.17 14.45
N ALA A 173 -15.06 -4.18 14.58
CA ALA A 173 -15.82 -5.09 15.43
C ALA A 173 -17.15 -5.43 14.74
N LYS A 174 -17.91 -6.38 15.30
CA LYS A 174 -19.28 -6.59 14.84
C LYS A 174 -20.18 -5.41 15.23
N LYS A 175 -21.28 -5.27 14.50
CA LYS A 175 -22.21 -4.14 14.64
C LYS A 175 -22.68 -3.89 16.08
N TYR A 176 -22.90 -4.94 16.85
CA TYR A 176 -23.48 -4.84 18.21
C TYR A 176 -22.47 -5.15 19.33
N GLU A 177 -21.17 -5.10 19.06
CA GLU A 177 -20.12 -5.24 20.06
C GLU A 177 -19.82 -3.89 20.71
N ASP A 178 -19.59 -3.89 22.04
CA ASP A 178 -19.25 -2.68 22.80
C ASP A 178 -17.74 -2.48 22.91
N GLU A 179 -16.94 -3.41 22.38
CA GLU A 179 -15.49 -3.40 22.45
C GLU A 179 -14.84 -3.82 21.13
N LEU A 180 -13.63 -3.34 20.89
CA LEU A 180 -12.79 -3.77 19.79
C LEU A 180 -11.32 -3.85 20.19
N TYR A 181 -10.53 -4.44 19.31
CA TYR A 181 -9.08 -4.49 19.45
C TYR A 181 -8.42 -3.77 18.28
N TYR A 182 -7.44 -2.92 18.59
CA TYR A 182 -6.63 -2.29 17.57
C TYR A 182 -5.14 -2.49 17.82
N SER A 183 -4.34 -2.46 16.78
CA SER A 183 -2.88 -2.51 16.86
C SER A 183 -2.29 -1.10 16.73
N PHE A 184 -1.22 -0.86 17.48
CA PHE A 184 -0.38 0.32 17.32
C PHE A 184 1.08 -0.11 17.17
N THR A 185 1.81 0.59 16.30
CA THR A 185 3.24 0.34 16.07
C THR A 185 3.96 1.61 15.64
N SER A 186 5.27 1.69 15.87
CA SER A 186 6.16 2.65 15.22
C SER A 186 7.52 2.00 14.93
N PHE A 187 8.49 2.73 14.41
CA PHE A 187 9.83 2.17 14.16
C PHE A 187 10.50 1.60 15.41
N THR A 188 10.24 2.21 16.57
CA THR A 188 10.80 1.80 17.87
C THR A 188 9.75 1.38 18.89
N TYR A 189 8.49 1.23 18.49
CA TYR A 189 7.41 0.75 19.33
C TYR A 189 6.90 -0.59 18.77
N PRO A 190 7.15 -1.71 19.47
CA PRO A 190 6.69 -3.02 19.02
C PRO A 190 5.19 -3.05 18.76
N THR A 191 4.77 -3.81 17.74
CA THR A 191 3.33 -3.92 17.43
C THR A 191 2.57 -4.43 18.66
N THR A 192 1.80 -3.56 19.25
CA THR A 192 1.09 -3.74 20.51
C THR A 192 -0.41 -3.73 20.24
N ILE A 193 -1.15 -4.63 20.89
CA ILE A 193 -2.60 -4.72 20.79
C ILE A 193 -3.22 -4.02 21.99
N PHE A 194 -4.18 -3.16 21.70
CA PHE A 194 -4.99 -2.45 22.68
C PHE A 194 -6.44 -2.93 22.61
N HIS A 195 -7.06 -3.08 23.75
CA HIS A 195 -8.49 -3.22 23.91
C HIS A 195 -9.09 -1.80 23.99
N TYR A 196 -10.17 -1.57 23.26
CA TYR A 196 -10.85 -0.29 23.21
C TYR A 196 -12.34 -0.48 23.53
N ASP A 197 -12.81 0.25 24.51
CA ASP A 197 -14.23 0.34 24.88
C ASP A 197 -14.89 1.43 24.03
N ILE A 198 -15.82 1.01 23.17
CA ILE A 198 -16.46 1.87 22.15
C ILE A 198 -17.35 2.93 22.80
N GLN A 199 -17.98 2.61 23.94
CA GLN A 199 -18.92 3.49 24.62
C GLN A 199 -18.23 4.60 25.43
N THR A 200 -17.05 4.31 25.95
CA THR A 200 -16.31 5.25 26.82
C THR A 200 -15.09 5.88 26.15
N GLY A 201 -14.68 5.40 24.97
CA GLY A 201 -13.49 5.85 24.29
C GLY A 201 -12.17 5.46 24.98
N LYS A 202 -12.20 4.52 25.92
CA LYS A 202 -11.04 4.15 26.72
C LYS A 202 -10.23 3.03 26.07
N SER A 203 -8.95 3.29 25.84
CA SER A 203 -7.97 2.27 25.43
C SER A 203 -7.22 1.71 26.64
N THR A 204 -7.04 0.38 26.68
CA THR A 204 -6.20 -0.31 27.65
C THR A 204 -5.26 -1.28 26.95
N LEU A 205 -4.05 -1.42 27.48
CA LEU A 205 -3.09 -2.39 26.95
C LEU A 205 -3.66 -3.80 27.09
N TYR A 206 -3.75 -4.52 25.96
CA TYR A 206 -4.17 -5.92 25.93
C TYR A 206 -2.96 -6.86 25.82
N ARG A 207 -2.10 -6.65 24.82
CA ARG A 207 -0.93 -7.50 24.61
C ARG A 207 0.21 -6.73 23.95
N GLN A 208 1.40 -6.86 24.52
CA GLN A 208 2.64 -6.32 23.97
C GLN A 208 3.68 -7.44 23.91
N PRO A 209 4.46 -7.55 22.82
CA PRO A 209 5.57 -8.51 22.78
C PRO A 209 6.67 -8.07 23.76
N ASP A 210 7.28 -9.07 24.38
CA ASP A 210 8.49 -8.87 25.19
C ASP A 210 9.70 -8.83 24.24
N VAL A 211 10.34 -7.68 24.14
CA VAL A 211 11.51 -7.44 23.27
C VAL A 211 12.59 -6.74 24.08
N ASP A 212 13.79 -7.26 24.00
CA ASP A 212 14.94 -6.76 24.77
C ASP A 212 15.59 -5.58 24.03
N PHE A 213 14.96 -4.41 24.11
CA PHE A 213 15.54 -3.13 23.67
C PHE A 213 14.84 -1.97 24.37
N GLU A 214 15.51 -0.82 24.45
CA GLU A 214 14.98 0.38 25.10
C GLU A 214 14.57 1.43 24.03
N PRO A 215 13.25 1.63 23.79
CA PRO A 215 12.78 2.59 22.78
C PRO A 215 13.29 4.02 23.01
N ALA A 216 13.53 4.39 24.28
CA ALA A 216 14.02 5.71 24.66
C ALA A 216 15.45 5.99 24.18
N ASP A 217 16.22 4.96 23.78
CA ASP A 217 17.58 5.11 23.25
C ASP A 217 17.61 5.55 21.78
N PHE A 218 16.47 5.59 21.10
CA PHE A 218 16.41 5.92 19.69
C PHE A 218 15.71 7.26 19.45
N THR A 219 16.06 7.87 18.31
CA THR A 219 15.41 9.07 17.76
C THR A 219 14.67 8.68 16.49
N ILE A 220 13.46 9.21 16.31
CA ILE A 220 12.69 9.15 15.07
C ILE A 220 12.47 10.60 14.64
N ASP A 221 13.17 11.03 13.61
CA ASP A 221 12.96 12.34 12.99
C ASP A 221 12.09 12.17 11.75
N GLN A 222 11.13 13.05 11.59
CA GLN A 222 10.44 13.24 10.33
C GLN A 222 10.92 14.56 9.73
N ILE A 223 11.54 14.45 8.57
CA ILE A 223 12.01 15.61 7.81
C ILE A 223 11.29 15.69 6.46
N PHE A 224 11.46 16.81 5.79
CA PHE A 224 11.03 16.98 4.41
C PHE A 224 12.20 17.45 3.57
N TYR A 225 12.35 16.86 2.39
CA TYR A 225 13.35 17.28 1.42
C TYR A 225 12.66 17.62 0.09
N ASN A 226 13.36 18.30 -0.79
CA ASN A 226 12.84 18.62 -2.12
C ASN A 226 13.33 17.59 -3.13
N SER A 227 12.41 17.03 -3.90
CA SER A 227 12.72 16.27 -5.09
C SER A 227 13.27 17.17 -6.19
N LYS A 228 13.75 16.58 -7.28
CA LYS A 228 14.34 17.26 -8.43
C LYS A 228 13.44 18.34 -9.06
N ASP A 229 12.14 18.13 -9.05
CA ASP A 229 11.12 19.07 -9.55
C ASP A 229 10.64 20.08 -8.50
N GLY A 230 11.21 20.05 -7.29
CA GLY A 230 10.83 20.90 -6.16
C GLY A 230 9.70 20.35 -5.30
N THR A 231 9.12 19.19 -5.63
CA THR A 231 8.10 18.53 -4.80
C THR A 231 8.67 18.22 -3.42
N ARG A 232 7.94 18.61 -2.38
CA ARG A 232 8.31 18.37 -0.98
C ARG A 232 7.92 16.96 -0.56
N VAL A 233 8.91 16.11 -0.26
CA VAL A 233 8.75 14.70 0.06
C VAL A 233 9.11 14.44 1.52
N PRO A 234 8.26 13.76 2.33
CA PRO A 234 8.61 13.40 3.71
C PRO A 234 9.54 12.19 3.76
N MET A 235 10.37 12.15 4.80
CA MET A 235 11.22 11.01 5.10
C MET A 235 11.34 10.85 6.61
N PHE A 236 11.17 9.62 7.09
CA PHE A 236 11.55 9.24 8.45
C PHE A 236 13.01 8.82 8.49
N ILE A 237 13.73 9.29 9.50
CA ILE A 237 15.13 8.91 9.79
C ILE A 237 15.18 8.42 11.22
N VAL A 238 15.66 7.18 11.41
CA VAL A 238 15.71 6.52 12.72
C VAL A 238 17.15 6.15 13.04
N TYR A 239 17.59 6.50 14.24
CA TYR A 239 18.96 6.25 14.69
C TYR A 239 19.08 6.26 16.21
N LYS A 240 20.19 5.73 16.74
CA LYS A 240 20.48 5.74 18.16
C LYS A 240 20.82 7.15 18.67
N LYS A 241 20.27 7.56 19.82
CA LYS A 241 20.58 8.85 20.44
C LYS A 241 22.09 9.03 20.68
N GLY A 242 22.59 10.22 20.40
CA GLY A 242 23.99 10.53 20.55
C GLY A 242 24.89 10.10 19.38
N LEU A 243 24.33 9.48 18.33
CA LEU A 243 25.06 9.19 17.10
C LEU A 243 25.56 10.50 16.48
N GLN A 244 26.85 10.56 16.12
CA GLN A 244 27.44 11.73 15.49
C GLN A 244 27.19 11.70 13.98
N MET A 245 26.65 12.78 13.44
CA MET A 245 26.41 12.92 11.99
C MET A 245 27.68 13.43 11.32
N ASN A 246 28.59 12.51 11.01
CA ASN A 246 29.93 12.77 10.46
C ASN A 246 30.10 12.29 9.01
N GLY A 247 29.06 11.72 8.41
CA GLY A 247 29.09 11.16 7.06
C GLY A 247 29.56 9.71 6.97
N ASP A 248 29.96 9.08 8.07
CA ASP A 248 30.51 7.71 8.09
C ASP A 248 29.54 6.66 8.66
N ASN A 249 28.27 7.04 8.91
CA ASN A 249 27.32 6.11 9.50
C ASN A 249 26.74 5.17 8.44
N PRO A 250 26.83 3.85 8.66
CA PRO A 250 26.13 2.89 7.79
C PRO A 250 24.64 3.18 7.76
N THR A 251 24.10 3.35 6.58
CA THR A 251 22.70 3.78 6.41
C THR A 251 21.97 2.87 5.43
N ILE A 252 20.78 2.42 5.83
CA ILE A 252 19.81 1.76 4.95
C ILE A 252 18.76 2.80 4.55
N LEU A 253 18.64 3.04 3.25
CA LEU A 253 17.54 3.80 2.65
C LEU A 253 16.56 2.81 2.02
N TYR A 254 15.36 2.69 2.60
CA TYR A 254 14.32 1.77 2.16
C TYR A 254 13.22 2.52 1.43
N GLY A 255 12.77 2.03 0.26
CA GLY A 255 11.71 2.65 -0.49
C GLY A 255 10.78 1.66 -1.22
N TYR A 256 9.60 2.18 -1.63
CA TYR A 256 8.62 1.43 -2.41
C TYR A 256 8.08 2.26 -3.59
N GLY A 257 7.24 3.27 -3.36
CA GLY A 257 6.79 4.27 -4.34
C GLY A 257 5.94 3.69 -5.48
N GLY A 258 4.77 3.14 -5.20
CA GLY A 258 3.83 2.65 -6.21
C GLY A 258 2.58 2.03 -5.63
N PHE A 259 1.60 1.75 -6.49
CA PHE A 259 0.39 1.00 -6.19
C PHE A 259 -0.46 1.59 -5.07
N ASN A 260 -0.43 2.91 -4.88
CA ASN A 260 -1.17 3.59 -3.82
C ASN A 260 -0.85 3.04 -2.41
N ILE A 261 0.36 2.43 -2.22
CA ILE A 261 0.77 1.84 -0.95
C ILE A 261 1.51 2.89 -0.12
N SER A 262 0.91 3.31 0.99
CA SER A 262 1.55 4.19 1.97
C SER A 262 2.56 3.42 2.82
N LEU A 263 3.82 3.85 2.83
CA LEU A 263 4.85 3.33 3.74
C LEU A 263 4.71 4.01 5.11
N THR A 264 3.92 3.43 5.99
CA THR A 264 3.76 3.91 7.36
C THR A 264 4.84 3.35 8.30
N SER A 265 5.02 3.97 9.47
CA SER A 265 5.97 3.50 10.46
C SER A 265 5.60 2.10 10.98
N ARG A 266 6.57 1.18 11.01
CA ARG A 266 6.39 -0.19 11.45
C ARG A 266 7.59 -0.69 12.22
N PHE A 267 7.36 -1.40 13.31
CA PHE A 267 8.38 -2.09 14.08
C PHE A 267 8.99 -3.26 13.29
N SER A 268 10.30 -3.37 13.33
CA SER A 268 11.03 -4.52 12.79
C SER A 268 12.22 -4.85 13.71
N SER A 269 12.26 -6.07 14.23
CA SER A 269 13.38 -6.53 15.04
C SER A 269 14.73 -6.51 14.30
N THR A 270 14.72 -6.75 12.99
CA THR A 270 15.93 -6.64 12.17
C THR A 270 16.42 -5.21 12.06
N ASN A 271 15.52 -4.23 11.96
CA ASN A 271 15.90 -2.82 11.97
C ASN A 271 16.45 -2.41 13.35
N ILE A 272 15.90 -2.94 14.45
CA ILE A 272 16.43 -2.66 15.79
C ILE A 272 17.87 -3.16 15.91
N VAL A 273 18.17 -4.38 15.48
CA VAL A 273 19.55 -4.91 15.47
C VAL A 273 20.49 -3.99 14.66
N TRP A 274 20.03 -3.49 13.51
CA TRP A 274 20.78 -2.53 12.70
C TRP A 274 21.06 -1.23 13.45
N LEU A 275 20.03 -0.67 14.09
CA LEU A 275 20.12 0.59 14.84
C LEU A 275 21.01 0.46 16.10
N GLU A 276 20.92 -0.67 16.82
CA GLU A 276 21.75 -0.96 17.99
C GLU A 276 23.24 -1.03 17.65
N ASN A 277 23.56 -1.50 16.44
CA ASN A 277 24.93 -1.55 15.93
C ASN A 277 25.40 -0.22 15.31
N GLY A 278 24.68 0.89 15.54
CA GLY A 278 25.06 2.22 15.10
C GLY A 278 24.66 2.58 13.67
N GLY A 279 23.82 1.76 13.05
CA GLY A 279 23.27 2.06 11.72
C GLY A 279 22.13 3.09 11.76
N ILE A 280 21.89 3.75 10.63
CA ILE A 280 20.75 4.63 10.39
C ILE A 280 19.75 3.91 9.48
N TYR A 281 18.45 4.04 9.75
CA TYR A 281 17.37 3.58 8.86
C TYR A 281 16.58 4.79 8.37
N ALA A 282 16.47 4.96 7.06
CA ALA A 282 15.74 6.05 6.43
C ALA A 282 14.64 5.50 5.51
N GLN A 283 13.44 6.09 5.58
CA GLN A 283 12.27 5.67 4.82
C GLN A 283 11.54 6.90 4.26
N PRO A 284 11.80 7.29 3.01
CA PRO A 284 11.03 8.33 2.33
C PRO A 284 9.68 7.81 1.88
N ASN A 285 8.72 8.71 1.85
CA ASN A 285 7.36 8.47 1.39
C ASN A 285 7.21 9.01 -0.04
N LEU A 286 7.56 8.18 -1.00
CA LEU A 286 7.72 8.57 -2.40
C LEU A 286 6.38 8.72 -3.11
N ARG A 287 6.31 9.58 -4.12
CA ARG A 287 5.20 9.61 -5.08
C ARG A 287 4.95 8.21 -5.66
N GLY A 288 3.72 7.94 -6.10
CA GLY A 288 3.27 6.59 -6.44
C GLY A 288 2.74 5.80 -5.25
N GLY A 289 3.10 6.17 -4.01
CA GLY A 289 2.43 5.73 -2.77
C GLY A 289 1.10 6.44 -2.56
N GLY A 290 0.41 6.12 -1.46
CA GLY A 290 -0.90 6.66 -1.11
C GLY A 290 -0.88 7.64 0.08
N GLU A 291 0.28 8.18 0.44
CA GLU A 291 0.46 8.96 1.66
C GLU A 291 -0.32 10.28 1.65
N TYR A 292 -0.53 10.85 0.46
CA TYR A 292 -1.27 12.09 0.22
C TYR A 292 -2.39 11.90 -0.82
N GLY A 293 -2.97 10.70 -0.90
CA GLY A 293 -4.12 10.38 -1.74
C GLY A 293 -3.79 10.10 -3.20
N GLU A 294 -4.84 10.15 -4.04
CA GLU A 294 -4.75 9.73 -5.44
C GLU A 294 -3.82 10.61 -6.27
N GLU A 295 -3.80 11.93 -6.02
CA GLU A 295 -2.90 12.84 -6.73
C GLU A 295 -1.40 12.48 -6.49
N TRP A 296 -1.08 12.02 -5.27
CA TRP A 296 0.27 11.57 -4.94
C TRP A 296 0.61 10.26 -5.62
N HIS A 297 -0.35 9.35 -5.71
CA HIS A 297 -0.23 8.10 -6.43
C HIS A 297 -0.02 8.35 -7.93
N ASP A 298 -0.90 9.10 -8.56
CA ASP A 298 -0.85 9.40 -10.00
C ASP A 298 0.44 10.08 -10.42
N ALA A 299 0.99 10.96 -9.56
CA ALA A 299 2.27 11.63 -9.80
C ALA A 299 3.47 10.67 -9.86
N GLY A 300 3.29 9.38 -9.54
CA GLY A 300 4.31 8.32 -9.62
C GLY A 300 3.93 7.16 -10.54
N THR A 301 2.93 7.31 -11.44
CA THR A 301 2.48 6.25 -12.34
C THR A 301 2.82 6.52 -13.81
N LYS A 302 2.82 5.48 -14.64
CA LYS A 302 2.96 5.56 -16.10
C LYS A 302 4.08 6.52 -16.56
N MET A 303 3.74 7.55 -17.34
CA MET A 303 4.69 8.54 -17.83
C MET A 303 5.30 9.44 -16.73
N SER A 304 4.75 9.37 -15.51
CA SER A 304 5.26 10.09 -14.34
C SER A 304 6.15 9.21 -13.42
N LYS A 305 6.38 7.93 -13.77
CA LYS A 305 7.13 6.98 -12.93
C LYS A 305 8.55 7.43 -12.59
N GLN A 306 9.19 8.23 -13.44
CA GLN A 306 10.52 8.79 -13.15
C GLN A 306 10.54 9.66 -11.89
N ASN A 307 9.44 10.31 -11.53
CA ASN A 307 9.33 11.11 -10.31
C ASN A 307 9.64 10.28 -9.05
N VAL A 308 9.25 9.01 -9.03
CA VAL A 308 9.52 8.08 -7.92
C VAL A 308 11.01 7.85 -7.74
N PHE A 309 11.74 7.67 -8.85
CA PHE A 309 13.19 7.48 -8.85
C PHE A 309 13.91 8.78 -8.48
N ASP A 310 13.44 9.91 -9.01
CA ASP A 310 13.99 11.23 -8.69
C ASP A 310 13.77 11.57 -7.19
N ASP A 311 12.61 11.22 -6.61
CA ASP A 311 12.34 11.37 -5.17
C ASP A 311 13.32 10.53 -4.33
N PHE A 312 13.58 9.29 -4.73
CA PHE A 312 14.47 8.38 -3.98
C PHE A 312 15.94 8.78 -4.12
N ILE A 313 16.36 9.22 -5.28
CA ILE A 313 17.70 9.78 -5.52
C ILE A 313 17.90 11.02 -4.64
N ALA A 314 16.92 11.93 -4.62
CA ALA A 314 16.98 13.14 -3.80
C ALA A 314 17.01 12.84 -2.29
N ALA A 315 16.34 11.75 -1.84
CA ALA A 315 16.45 11.28 -0.45
C ALA A 315 17.88 10.86 -0.11
N ALA A 316 18.53 10.09 -0.98
CA ALA A 316 19.92 9.69 -0.81
C ALA A 316 20.86 10.90 -0.80
N GLU A 317 20.69 11.83 -1.74
CA GLU A 317 21.47 13.09 -1.80
C GLU A 317 21.27 13.95 -0.55
N TYR A 318 20.02 14.02 -0.01
CA TYR A 318 19.75 14.72 1.24
C TYR A 318 20.50 14.11 2.43
N LEU A 319 20.50 12.78 2.57
CA LEU A 319 21.21 12.10 3.65
C LEU A 319 22.72 12.34 3.60
N ILE A 320 23.31 12.33 2.40
CA ILE A 320 24.73 12.62 2.19
C ILE A 320 25.05 14.10 2.49
N ALA A 321 24.26 15.02 1.92
CA ALA A 321 24.51 16.46 2.08
C ALA A 321 24.37 16.95 3.54
N ASN A 322 23.59 16.23 4.35
CA ASN A 322 23.41 16.53 5.78
C ASN A 322 24.28 15.67 6.70
N ASN A 323 25.31 15.00 6.17
CA ASN A 323 26.28 14.18 6.91
C ASN A 323 25.66 13.03 7.74
N TYR A 324 24.47 12.55 7.38
CA TYR A 324 23.96 11.29 7.96
C TYR A 324 24.83 10.12 7.52
N THR A 325 25.27 10.12 6.26
CA THR A 325 26.05 9.07 5.61
C THR A 325 26.88 9.64 4.46
N SER A 326 27.57 8.78 3.72
CA SER A 326 28.16 9.07 2.42
C SER A 326 27.86 7.92 1.44
N SER A 327 28.21 8.10 0.15
CA SER A 327 28.04 7.04 -0.85
C SER A 327 28.78 5.74 -0.48
N GLU A 328 29.85 5.82 0.29
CA GLU A 328 30.62 4.65 0.77
C GLU A 328 29.90 3.86 1.88
N TYR A 329 28.92 4.46 2.56
CA TYR A 329 28.20 3.87 3.69
C TYR A 329 26.69 3.74 3.46
N LEU A 330 26.18 4.11 2.26
CA LEU A 330 24.78 4.06 1.92
C LEU A 330 24.41 2.76 1.20
N ALA A 331 23.40 2.07 1.73
CA ALA A 331 22.74 0.95 1.09
C ALA A 331 21.29 1.30 0.74
N ILE A 332 20.81 0.87 -0.44
CA ILE A 332 19.43 1.02 -0.86
C ILE A 332 18.73 -0.34 -0.91
N LEU A 333 17.53 -0.39 -0.31
CA LEU A 333 16.71 -1.60 -0.21
C LEU A 333 15.29 -1.35 -0.71
N GLY A 334 14.71 -2.37 -1.36
CA GLY A 334 13.30 -2.37 -1.73
C GLY A 334 12.86 -3.69 -2.33
N GLY A 335 11.61 -4.07 -2.10
CA GLY A 335 11.05 -5.32 -2.62
C GLY A 335 9.93 -5.11 -3.63
N SER A 336 9.73 -6.02 -4.59
CA SER A 336 8.68 -5.94 -5.61
C SER A 336 8.81 -4.66 -6.45
N ASN A 337 7.82 -3.75 -6.43
CA ASN A 337 7.97 -2.41 -7.00
C ASN A 337 9.17 -1.64 -6.39
N GLY A 338 9.45 -1.84 -5.09
CA GLY A 338 10.65 -1.33 -4.45
C GLY A 338 11.95 -1.94 -5.01
N GLY A 339 11.90 -3.18 -5.50
CA GLY A 339 13.02 -3.79 -6.23
C GLY A 339 13.27 -3.14 -7.59
N LEU A 340 12.22 -2.73 -8.30
CA LEU A 340 12.33 -1.88 -9.49
C LEU A 340 12.96 -0.52 -9.12
N LEU A 341 12.49 0.12 -8.04
CA LEU A 341 13.02 1.38 -7.54
C LEU A 341 14.53 1.29 -7.31
N VAL A 342 14.99 0.27 -6.61
CA VAL A 342 16.42 0.03 -6.34
C VAL A 342 17.19 -0.21 -7.63
N GLY A 343 16.68 -1.08 -8.52
CA GLY A 343 17.31 -1.37 -9.82
C GLY A 343 17.43 -0.13 -10.72
N ALA A 344 16.36 0.68 -10.80
CA ALA A 344 16.37 1.92 -11.58
C ALA A 344 17.30 2.98 -10.97
N THR A 345 17.36 3.08 -9.65
CA THR A 345 18.25 4.02 -8.94
C THR A 345 19.72 3.66 -9.17
N MET A 346 20.10 2.39 -8.98
CA MET A 346 21.50 1.97 -9.16
C MET A 346 21.99 2.08 -10.60
N THR A 347 21.10 1.95 -11.59
CA THR A 347 21.48 2.10 -13.00
C THR A 347 21.54 3.56 -13.43
N GLN A 348 20.75 4.46 -12.83
CA GLN A 348 20.75 5.90 -13.12
C GLN A 348 21.86 6.66 -12.35
N ARG A 349 22.14 6.23 -11.11
CA ARG A 349 23.10 6.88 -10.19
C ARG A 349 23.97 5.82 -9.49
N PRO A 350 24.83 5.10 -10.24
CA PRO A 350 25.73 4.09 -9.68
C PRO A 350 26.75 4.67 -8.68
N ASP A 351 27.04 5.97 -8.78
CA ASP A 351 27.94 6.72 -7.89
C ASP A 351 27.39 6.99 -6.48
N LEU A 352 26.07 6.88 -6.32
CA LEU A 352 25.37 7.40 -5.15
C LEU A 352 25.38 6.46 -3.96
N VAL A 353 25.51 5.15 -4.19
CA VAL A 353 25.34 4.11 -3.17
C VAL A 353 26.42 3.04 -3.24
N LYS A 354 26.77 2.46 -2.08
CA LYS A 354 27.74 1.35 -2.00
C LYS A 354 27.11 -0.01 -2.23
N VAL A 355 25.87 -0.18 -1.80
CA VAL A 355 25.16 -1.46 -1.83
C VAL A 355 23.75 -1.26 -2.36
N ALA A 356 23.31 -2.15 -3.25
CA ALA A 356 21.95 -2.22 -3.75
C ALA A 356 21.34 -3.61 -3.51
N VAL A 357 20.13 -3.66 -2.92
CA VAL A 357 19.42 -4.90 -2.65
C VAL A 357 18.03 -4.86 -3.29
N PRO A 358 17.94 -5.10 -4.61
CA PRO A 358 16.64 -5.26 -5.28
C PRO A 358 16.06 -6.64 -4.97
N ALA A 359 15.08 -6.69 -4.07
CA ALA A 359 14.42 -7.93 -3.69
C ALA A 359 13.18 -8.17 -4.56
N VAL A 360 13.06 -9.35 -5.16
CA VAL A 360 11.92 -9.78 -6.02
C VAL A 360 11.46 -8.66 -6.97
N GLY A 361 12.41 -7.99 -7.63
CA GLY A 361 12.18 -6.77 -8.39
C GLY A 361 11.58 -7.00 -9.77
N VAL A 362 10.74 -6.06 -10.23
CA VAL A 362 10.26 -6.02 -11.62
C VAL A 362 11.35 -5.35 -12.48
N LEU A 363 12.35 -6.11 -12.91
CA LEU A 363 13.57 -5.55 -13.53
C LEU A 363 13.52 -5.46 -15.06
N ASP A 364 12.58 -6.14 -15.73
CA ASP A 364 12.33 -6.04 -17.17
C ASP A 364 10.98 -5.37 -17.46
N MET A 365 11.00 -4.06 -17.63
CA MET A 365 9.78 -3.27 -17.83
C MET A 365 9.17 -3.41 -19.23
N LEU A 366 9.87 -3.99 -20.20
CA LEU A 366 9.32 -4.17 -21.54
C LEU A 366 8.45 -5.41 -21.66
N ARG A 367 8.65 -6.43 -20.78
CA ARG A 367 7.96 -7.72 -20.87
C ARG A 367 7.16 -8.08 -19.63
N TYR A 368 7.22 -7.30 -18.54
CA TYR A 368 6.61 -7.67 -17.26
C TYR A 368 5.12 -8.07 -17.39
N HIS A 369 4.36 -7.39 -18.25
CA HIS A 369 2.92 -7.61 -18.47
C HIS A 369 2.59 -8.94 -19.16
N GLN A 370 3.59 -9.63 -19.75
CA GLN A 370 3.41 -10.90 -20.44
C GLN A 370 3.47 -12.12 -19.50
N PHE A 371 3.80 -11.91 -18.22
CA PHE A 371 4.00 -13.00 -17.26
C PHE A 371 3.03 -12.89 -16.08
N THR A 372 2.51 -14.05 -15.63
CA THR A 372 1.73 -14.25 -14.40
C THR A 372 0.79 -13.09 -14.03
N ALA A 373 1.04 -12.39 -12.90
CA ALA A 373 0.23 -11.28 -12.42
C ALA A 373 0.57 -9.91 -13.09
N GLY A 374 1.61 -9.86 -13.92
CA GLY A 374 2.14 -8.61 -14.48
C GLY A 374 1.13 -7.79 -15.28
N ALA A 375 0.24 -8.44 -16.02
CA ALA A 375 -0.81 -7.74 -16.77
C ALA A 375 -1.70 -6.84 -15.89
N GLY A 376 -1.90 -7.21 -14.62
CA GLY A 376 -2.68 -6.43 -13.65
C GLY A 376 -1.99 -5.14 -13.19
N TRP A 377 -0.70 -4.93 -13.47
CA TRP A 377 0.07 -3.77 -13.03
C TRP A 377 0.15 -2.66 -14.09
N ALA A 378 -0.52 -2.86 -15.24
CA ALA A 378 -0.52 -1.89 -16.32
C ALA A 378 -1.12 -0.52 -15.94
N ALA A 379 -2.01 -0.50 -14.94
CA ALA A 379 -2.55 0.75 -14.41
C ALA A 379 -1.47 1.64 -13.80
N ASP A 380 -0.48 1.04 -13.13
CA ASP A 380 0.64 1.74 -12.48
C ASP A 380 1.80 2.04 -13.44
N TYR A 381 2.13 1.11 -14.33
CA TYR A 381 3.34 1.21 -15.14
C TYR A 381 3.11 1.62 -16.61
N GLY A 382 1.90 1.35 -17.17
CA GLY A 382 1.73 1.27 -18.61
C GLY A 382 2.42 0.04 -19.20
N THR A 383 2.21 -0.29 -20.46
CA THR A 383 2.87 -1.42 -21.13
C THR A 383 3.68 -0.98 -22.34
N ALA A 384 4.66 -1.79 -22.73
CA ALA A 384 5.45 -1.55 -23.94
C ALA A 384 4.62 -1.61 -25.24
N ASP A 385 3.41 -2.17 -25.15
CA ASP A 385 2.49 -2.33 -26.28
C ASP A 385 1.51 -1.16 -26.41
N ASP A 386 1.45 -0.23 -25.42
CA ASP A 386 0.50 0.88 -25.42
C ASP A 386 0.82 1.92 -26.51
N SER A 387 2.08 2.28 -26.67
CA SER A 387 2.55 3.22 -27.70
C SER A 387 4.09 3.21 -27.83
N PRO A 388 4.65 3.71 -28.97
CA PRO A 388 6.09 3.91 -29.11
C PRO A 388 6.70 4.82 -28.04
N GLU A 389 5.96 5.82 -27.56
CA GLU A 389 6.39 6.72 -26.46
C GLU A 389 6.52 5.94 -25.16
N MET A 390 5.51 5.14 -24.81
CA MET A 390 5.53 4.32 -23.60
C MET A 390 6.63 3.27 -23.66
N PHE A 391 6.81 2.59 -24.79
CA PHE A 391 7.92 1.65 -25.00
C PHE A 391 9.28 2.32 -24.70
N ASN A 392 9.54 3.48 -25.30
CA ASN A 392 10.79 4.19 -25.09
C ASN A 392 10.95 4.69 -23.66
N TYR A 393 9.86 5.11 -23.03
CA TYR A 393 9.85 5.55 -21.65
C TYR A 393 10.19 4.41 -20.70
N LEU A 394 9.52 3.26 -20.81
CA LEU A 394 9.78 2.06 -20.03
C LEU A 394 11.21 1.56 -20.22
N LYS A 395 11.69 1.51 -21.47
CA LYS A 395 13.05 1.10 -21.80
C LYS A 395 14.12 1.95 -21.11
N LYS A 396 13.85 3.26 -20.96
CA LYS A 396 14.81 4.22 -20.39
C LYS A 396 15.14 3.93 -18.93
N TYR A 397 14.17 3.45 -18.14
CA TYR A 397 14.37 3.16 -16.72
C TYR A 397 14.33 1.67 -16.37
N SER A 398 14.03 0.80 -17.33
CA SER A 398 14.07 -0.66 -17.12
C SER A 398 15.47 -1.10 -16.69
N PRO A 399 15.68 -1.60 -15.48
CA PRO A 399 17.01 -1.90 -14.97
C PRO A 399 17.80 -2.83 -15.89
N TYR A 400 17.15 -3.87 -16.43
CA TYR A 400 17.76 -4.80 -17.37
C TYR A 400 18.31 -4.13 -18.64
N HIS A 401 17.54 -3.20 -19.20
CA HIS A 401 17.90 -2.53 -20.44
C HIS A 401 18.81 -1.31 -20.23
N ALA A 402 18.91 -0.82 -19.00
CA ALA A 402 19.71 0.34 -18.64
C ALA A 402 21.15 -0.01 -18.24
N LEU A 403 21.46 -1.29 -17.99
CA LEU A 403 22.83 -1.75 -17.72
C LEU A 403 23.74 -1.49 -18.89
N GLN A 404 24.96 -1.02 -18.62
CA GLN A 404 25.97 -0.70 -19.62
C GLN A 404 27.30 -1.37 -19.27
N ASP A 405 27.98 -1.89 -20.28
CA ASP A 405 29.30 -2.46 -20.12
C ASP A 405 30.32 -1.39 -19.69
N GLY A 406 31.21 -1.75 -18.77
CA GLY A 406 32.26 -0.86 -18.30
C GLY A 406 31.84 0.19 -17.26
N VAL A 407 30.57 0.22 -16.85
CA VAL A 407 30.10 1.04 -15.73
C VAL A 407 30.33 0.27 -14.42
N GLU A 408 30.93 0.92 -13.44
CA GLU A 408 31.08 0.38 -12.11
C GLU A 408 29.77 0.58 -11.31
N TYR A 409 29.05 -0.51 -11.08
CA TYR A 409 27.81 -0.51 -10.28
C TYR A 409 28.09 -0.84 -8.82
N PRO A 410 27.21 -0.45 -7.87
CA PRO A 410 27.34 -0.83 -6.46
C PRO A 410 27.33 -2.33 -6.28
N ALA A 411 27.88 -2.81 -5.16
CA ALA A 411 27.76 -4.20 -4.76
C ALA A 411 26.27 -4.58 -4.69
N THR A 412 25.84 -5.56 -5.48
CA THR A 412 24.41 -5.84 -5.68
C THR A 412 24.05 -7.24 -5.21
N LEU A 413 23.04 -7.33 -4.31
CA LEU A 413 22.43 -8.60 -3.90
C LEU A 413 21.00 -8.67 -4.44
N VAL A 414 20.80 -9.43 -5.50
CA VAL A 414 19.46 -9.73 -6.04
C VAL A 414 18.89 -10.92 -5.31
N THR A 415 17.71 -10.77 -4.71
CA THR A 415 16.99 -11.87 -4.06
C THR A 415 15.69 -12.18 -4.81
N THR A 416 15.40 -13.48 -4.98
CA THR A 416 14.17 -13.96 -5.60
C THR A 416 13.83 -15.35 -5.07
N ALA A 417 12.62 -15.82 -5.32
CA ALA A 417 12.26 -17.21 -5.06
C ALA A 417 12.55 -18.08 -6.29
N ASP A 418 12.69 -19.37 -6.09
CA ASP A 418 12.81 -20.41 -7.12
C ASP A 418 11.56 -20.46 -8.02
N HIS A 419 10.37 -20.37 -7.38
CA HIS A 419 9.08 -20.26 -8.03
C HIS A 419 8.37 -19.03 -7.46
N ASP A 420 8.33 -17.94 -8.19
CA ASP A 420 7.60 -16.74 -7.84
C ASP A 420 6.46 -16.55 -8.86
N ASP A 421 5.25 -16.92 -8.44
CA ASP A 421 4.04 -16.81 -9.27
C ASP A 421 3.51 -15.37 -9.34
N ARG A 422 4.02 -14.47 -8.51
CA ARG A 422 3.59 -13.07 -8.47
C ARG A 422 4.54 -12.17 -9.25
N VAL A 423 5.80 -12.12 -8.84
CA VAL A 423 6.86 -11.39 -9.56
C VAL A 423 7.72 -12.44 -10.25
N ALA A 424 7.34 -12.84 -11.44
CA ALA A 424 7.92 -14.01 -12.11
C ALA A 424 9.45 -13.95 -12.12
N VAL A 425 10.05 -15.08 -11.84
CA VAL A 425 11.51 -15.30 -11.80
C VAL A 425 12.20 -14.80 -13.07
N SER A 426 11.51 -14.84 -14.22
CA SER A 426 11.97 -14.26 -15.48
C SER A 426 12.29 -12.77 -15.43
N TYR A 427 11.79 -12.01 -14.44
CA TYR A 427 12.16 -10.59 -14.23
C TYR A 427 13.47 -10.45 -13.45
N THR A 428 13.82 -11.45 -12.64
CA THR A 428 15.00 -11.45 -11.77
C THR A 428 16.11 -12.37 -12.26
N HIS A 429 15.78 -13.42 -13.03
CA HIS A 429 16.73 -14.28 -13.74
C HIS A 429 17.27 -13.67 -15.05
N LEU A 430 17.30 -12.40 -15.13
CA LEU A 430 18.05 -11.73 -16.15
C LEU A 430 19.52 -11.95 -15.82
N THR A 431 19.94 -13.13 -16.19
CA THR A 431 21.26 -13.64 -16.07
C THR A 431 22.30 -12.55 -16.13
N LEU A 432 22.87 -12.23 -15.00
CA LEU A 432 24.34 -12.06 -15.04
C LEU A 432 24.87 -13.27 -15.82
N PRO A 433 25.70 -13.10 -16.84
CA PRO A 433 26.36 -14.23 -17.48
C PRO A 433 27.04 -15.00 -16.36
N THR A 434 26.41 -16.09 -15.94
CA THR A 434 27.07 -17.03 -15.04
C THR A 434 28.22 -17.54 -15.86
N ASN A 435 29.42 -17.06 -15.59
CA ASN A 435 30.61 -17.81 -15.89
C ASN A 435 30.41 -19.17 -15.27
N ARG A 436 29.95 -20.11 -16.08
CA ARG A 436 30.06 -21.52 -15.79
C ARG A 436 31.52 -21.87 -15.93
N GLU A 437 32.28 -21.59 -14.91
CA GLU A 437 33.58 -22.21 -14.65
C GLU A 437 33.84 -22.07 -13.16
N VAL A 438 33.36 -23.04 -12.40
CA VAL A 438 34.11 -23.72 -11.33
C VAL A 438 33.58 -25.14 -11.27
#